data_4a34c3659d77b384d7e2375d1a48ad6b
#
_entry.id   4a34c3659d77b384d7e2375d1a48ad6b
#
_cell.length_a   1.000
_cell.length_b   1.000
_cell.length_c   1.000
_cell.angle_alpha   90.00
_cell.angle_beta   90.00
_cell.angle_gamma   90.00
#
_symmetry.space_group_name_H-M   'P 1'
#
loop_
_entity.id
_entity.type
_entity.pdbx_description
1 polymer ?
#
loop_
_entity_poly.entity_id
_entity_poly.type
_entity_poly.pdbx_seq_one_letter_code
_entity_poly.pdbx_strand_id
1 'polypeptide(L)'
;MLRAIPRDIVRRAKDVERHRVKLLDIGPLDGPVLLFGGPYSNLHALKALIAEAQRRNIAPHNVICTGDVVAYCGNPAETVSLIRKWGCHVIAGNCEEQLAAGADDCGCGFEEGGVCDALSAEWFDFSNRLINDAARTWMGALTQFAAFSVAGTRYGVVHGGATETSQFIWPGDDKSAEIATLEAALGPIDVVIAGHCGLGFIEDDWINAGVIGLPPNEGRSETEFCILDGGATLYRLNYDVAGASAAMAGRATPYAEALMTGWWPSEDVLPDRLKRLKAA
;
A
#
# COMPACT_ATOMS: atom_id res chain seq x y z
N MET A 1 46.81 -19.71 -14.42
CA MET A 1 46.56 -18.26 -14.25
C MET A 1 45.08 -18.01 -14.48
N LEU A 2 44.31 -17.85 -13.39
CA LEU A 2 42.90 -17.45 -13.47
C LEU A 2 42.90 -15.94 -13.78
N ARG A 3 42.34 -15.54 -14.91
CA ARG A 3 42.14 -14.11 -15.27
C ARG A 3 41.10 -13.52 -14.30
N ALA A 4 41.46 -12.42 -13.65
CA ALA A 4 40.53 -11.67 -12.82
C ALA A 4 39.34 -11.16 -13.67
N ILE A 5 38.12 -11.40 -13.18
CA ILE A 5 36.88 -10.90 -13.83
C ILE A 5 36.90 -9.37 -13.76
N PRO A 6 36.68 -8.64 -14.86
CA PRO A 6 36.67 -7.18 -14.86
C PRO A 6 35.66 -6.63 -13.88
N ARG A 7 36.04 -5.58 -13.13
CA ARG A 7 35.18 -4.93 -12.10
C ARG A 7 33.83 -4.47 -12.64
N ASP A 8 33.76 -4.11 -13.93
CA ASP A 8 32.52 -3.67 -14.59
C ASP A 8 31.53 -4.82 -14.78
N ILE A 9 32.01 -6.06 -14.99
CA ILE A 9 31.14 -7.25 -15.08
C ILE A 9 30.57 -7.60 -13.71
N VAL A 10 31.39 -7.48 -12.66
CA VAL A 10 30.95 -7.70 -11.27
C VAL A 10 29.94 -6.60 -10.83
N ARG A 11 30.13 -5.36 -11.27
CA ARG A 11 29.22 -4.25 -11.02
C ARG A 11 27.89 -4.45 -11.74
N ARG A 12 27.92 -4.81 -13.04
CA ARG A 12 26.72 -5.13 -13.81
C ARG A 12 25.96 -6.35 -13.26
N ALA A 13 26.66 -7.39 -12.81
CA ALA A 13 26.04 -8.55 -12.18
C ALA A 13 25.36 -8.17 -10.85
N LYS A 14 25.97 -7.30 -10.03
CA LYS A 14 25.39 -6.78 -8.79
C LYS A 14 24.19 -5.84 -9.07
N ASP A 15 24.22 -5.09 -10.15
CA ASP A 15 23.11 -4.22 -10.57
C ASP A 15 21.94 -5.07 -11.11
N VAL A 16 22.20 -6.16 -11.83
CA VAL A 16 21.18 -7.13 -12.26
C VAL A 16 20.60 -7.93 -11.08
N GLU A 17 21.41 -8.25 -10.07
CA GLU A 17 20.94 -8.94 -8.85
C GLU A 17 20.09 -8.01 -7.95
N ARG A 18 20.32 -6.68 -7.98
CA ARG A 18 19.51 -5.68 -7.27
C ARG A 18 18.11 -5.47 -7.86
N HIS A 19 17.87 -5.84 -9.12
CA HIS A 19 16.61 -5.61 -9.84
C HIS A 19 15.82 -6.91 -10.05
N ARG A 20 16.12 -7.98 -9.30
CA ARG A 20 15.30 -9.18 -9.36
C ARG A 20 14.03 -8.94 -8.56
N VAL A 21 12.91 -8.73 -9.25
CA VAL A 21 11.58 -8.62 -8.66
C VAL A 21 11.34 -9.79 -7.71
N LYS A 22 11.01 -9.51 -6.48
CA LYS A 22 10.71 -10.54 -5.47
C LYS A 22 9.26 -10.94 -5.60
N LEU A 23 9.01 -12.22 -5.78
CA LEU A 23 7.69 -12.80 -6.02
C LEU A 23 7.30 -13.73 -4.88
N LEU A 24 6.02 -13.75 -4.53
CA LEU A 24 5.42 -14.68 -3.56
C LEU A 24 4.21 -15.37 -4.19
N ASP A 25 4.25 -16.68 -4.34
CA ASP A 25 3.04 -17.46 -4.59
C ASP A 25 2.48 -17.94 -3.25
N ILE A 26 1.35 -17.36 -2.83
CA ILE A 26 0.64 -17.71 -1.59
C ILE A 26 -0.09 -19.06 -1.77
N GLY A 27 -0.44 -19.41 -3.01
CA GLY A 27 -1.18 -20.61 -3.34
C GLY A 27 -2.70 -20.45 -3.18
N PRO A 28 -3.45 -21.58 -3.10
CA PRO A 28 -4.88 -21.55 -2.94
C PRO A 28 -5.29 -21.16 -1.52
N LEU A 29 -6.27 -20.26 -1.42
CA LEU A 29 -6.90 -19.83 -0.18
C LEU A 29 -8.37 -20.30 -0.14
N ASP A 30 -8.82 -20.77 1.00
CA ASP A 30 -10.19 -21.21 1.22
C ASP A 30 -10.95 -20.20 2.08
N GLY A 31 -12.23 -19.94 1.70
CA GLY A 31 -13.11 -19.01 2.39
C GLY A 31 -12.84 -17.53 2.04
N PRO A 32 -13.37 -16.60 2.86
CA PRO A 32 -13.23 -15.18 2.61
C PRO A 32 -11.78 -14.71 2.71
N VAL A 33 -11.34 -13.83 1.79
CA VAL A 33 -10.05 -13.17 1.82
C VAL A 33 -10.24 -11.68 2.04
N LEU A 34 -9.57 -11.13 3.06
CA LEU A 34 -9.57 -9.70 3.37
C LEU A 34 -8.38 -9.02 2.69
N LEU A 35 -8.65 -8.00 1.91
CA LEU A 35 -7.69 -7.20 1.17
C LEU A 35 -7.73 -5.75 1.67
N PHE A 36 -6.58 -5.14 1.88
CA PHE A 36 -6.48 -3.73 2.27
C PHE A 36 -5.14 -3.13 1.85
N GLY A 37 -5.12 -1.82 1.67
CA GLY A 37 -3.90 -1.05 1.42
C GLY A 37 -3.64 -0.04 2.52
N GLY A 38 -2.50 0.60 2.45
CA GLY A 38 -2.10 1.79 3.16
C GLY A 38 -2.55 1.88 4.62
N PRO A 39 -1.99 1.08 5.56
CA PRO A 39 -2.15 1.36 6.98
C PRO A 39 -1.65 2.75 7.38
N TYR A 40 -0.69 3.31 6.63
CA TYR A 40 -0.24 4.71 6.74
C TYR A 40 0.10 5.14 8.16
N SER A 41 0.77 4.29 8.95
CA SER A 41 1.08 4.58 10.37
C SER A 41 -0.17 4.84 11.24
N ASN A 42 -1.39 4.52 10.78
CA ASN A 42 -2.63 4.62 11.54
C ASN A 42 -2.87 3.36 12.36
N LEU A 43 -2.24 3.34 13.55
CA LEU A 43 -2.36 2.20 14.48
C LEU A 43 -3.80 1.92 14.90
N HIS A 44 -4.64 2.96 15.00
CA HIS A 44 -6.03 2.86 15.42
C HIS A 44 -6.87 2.15 14.36
N ALA A 45 -6.69 2.50 13.08
CA ALA A 45 -7.36 1.84 11.97
C ALA A 45 -6.88 0.38 11.81
N LEU A 46 -5.57 0.10 11.94
CA LEU A 46 -5.06 -1.27 11.89
C LEU A 46 -5.62 -2.15 13.00
N LYS A 47 -5.74 -1.62 14.24
CA LYS A 47 -6.40 -2.34 15.34
C LYS A 47 -7.87 -2.64 15.05
N ALA A 48 -8.58 -1.67 14.49
CA ALA A 48 -9.99 -1.85 14.10
C ALA A 48 -10.15 -2.91 13.00
N LEU A 49 -9.26 -2.92 11.99
CA LEU A 49 -9.30 -3.94 10.93
C LEU A 49 -9.00 -5.34 11.47
N ILE A 50 -8.04 -5.48 12.38
CA ILE A 50 -7.76 -6.76 13.04
C ILE A 50 -9.00 -7.27 13.79
N ALA A 51 -9.68 -6.40 14.54
CA ALA A 51 -10.91 -6.74 15.23
C ALA A 51 -12.03 -7.13 14.26
N GLU A 52 -12.14 -6.45 13.12
CA GLU A 52 -13.12 -6.76 12.07
C GLU A 52 -12.83 -8.11 11.40
N ALA A 53 -11.56 -8.42 11.10
CA ALA A 53 -11.15 -9.73 10.60
C ALA A 53 -11.52 -10.86 11.59
N GLN A 54 -11.26 -10.66 12.89
CA GLN A 54 -11.62 -11.59 13.95
C GLN A 54 -13.14 -11.78 14.03
N ARG A 55 -13.92 -10.70 13.98
CA ARG A 55 -15.40 -10.74 14.00
C ARG A 55 -15.97 -11.55 12.85
N ARG A 56 -15.30 -11.48 11.68
CA ARG A 56 -15.67 -12.25 10.47
C ARG A 56 -15.06 -13.65 10.42
N ASN A 57 -14.28 -14.05 11.42
CA ASN A 57 -13.53 -15.31 11.45
C ASN A 57 -12.55 -15.46 10.28
N ILE A 58 -11.97 -14.35 9.79
CA ILE A 58 -10.92 -14.35 8.76
C ILE A 58 -9.57 -14.48 9.44
N ALA A 59 -8.89 -15.59 9.20
CA ALA A 59 -7.56 -15.84 9.78
C ALA A 59 -6.47 -15.02 9.07
N PRO A 60 -5.34 -14.71 9.74
CA PRO A 60 -4.29 -13.87 9.17
C PRO A 60 -3.72 -14.37 7.82
N HIS A 61 -3.70 -15.68 7.58
CA HIS A 61 -3.26 -16.24 6.30
C HIS A 61 -4.23 -15.98 5.13
N ASN A 62 -5.44 -15.53 5.40
CA ASN A 62 -6.44 -15.05 4.42
C ASN A 62 -6.51 -13.52 4.39
N VAL A 63 -5.48 -12.83 4.86
CA VAL A 63 -5.42 -11.37 4.86
C VAL A 63 -4.21 -10.90 4.05
N ILE A 64 -4.43 -9.98 3.12
CA ILE A 64 -3.40 -9.46 2.22
C ILE A 64 -3.38 -7.93 2.29
N CYS A 65 -2.21 -7.37 2.61
CA CYS A 65 -1.92 -5.94 2.60
C CYS A 65 -1.15 -5.60 1.32
N THR A 66 -1.63 -4.61 0.57
CA THR A 66 -1.00 -4.15 -0.68
C THR A 66 0.15 -3.15 -0.46
N GLY A 67 0.66 -2.99 0.76
CA GLY A 67 1.82 -2.14 1.06
C GLY A 67 1.46 -0.82 1.71
N ASP A 68 2.46 0.07 1.79
CA ASP A 68 2.40 1.38 2.44
C ASP A 68 1.92 1.32 3.90
N VAL A 69 2.58 0.43 4.66
CA VAL A 69 2.34 0.29 6.12
C VAL A 69 2.68 1.59 6.85
N VAL A 70 3.70 2.30 6.37
CA VAL A 70 4.20 3.55 6.95
C VAL A 70 3.98 4.70 6.00
N ALA A 71 3.18 5.68 6.42
CA ALA A 71 3.04 7.00 5.80
C ALA A 71 2.29 7.94 6.78
N TYR A 72 2.08 9.16 6.43
CA TYR A 72 1.20 10.22 6.93
C TYR A 72 0.95 10.28 8.45
N CYS A 73 0.52 9.17 9.10
CA CYS A 73 -0.02 9.18 10.47
C CYS A 73 1.04 9.03 11.56
N GLY A 74 0.60 9.01 12.83
CA GLY A 74 1.44 9.28 13.98
C GLY A 74 2.18 8.10 14.61
N ASN A 75 1.89 6.85 14.24
CA ASN A 75 2.40 5.65 14.92
C ASN A 75 3.18 4.69 13.99
N PRO A 76 4.27 5.13 13.31
CA PRO A 76 4.94 4.28 12.32
C PRO A 76 5.53 3.00 12.92
N ALA A 77 6.26 3.08 14.02
CA ALA A 77 6.94 1.92 14.61
C ALA A 77 5.95 0.90 15.19
N GLU A 78 4.91 1.39 15.87
CA GLU A 78 3.85 0.55 16.46
C GLU A 78 3.02 -0.14 15.39
N THR A 79 2.72 0.54 14.28
CA THR A 79 1.97 -0.02 13.15
C THR A 79 2.76 -1.13 12.48
N VAL A 80 4.06 -0.94 12.23
CA VAL A 80 4.95 -1.98 11.70
C VAL A 80 5.04 -3.17 12.67
N SER A 81 5.20 -2.90 13.97
CA SER A 81 5.25 -3.97 14.98
C SER A 81 3.96 -4.78 15.01
N LEU A 82 2.81 -4.12 14.94
CA LEU A 82 1.51 -4.77 15.01
C LEU A 82 1.22 -5.62 13.76
N ILE A 83 1.47 -5.10 12.54
CA ILE A 83 1.20 -5.85 11.31
C ILE A 83 2.11 -7.08 11.19
N ARG A 84 3.38 -6.96 11.59
CA ARG A 84 4.31 -8.09 11.66
C ARG A 84 3.83 -9.17 12.65
N LYS A 85 3.33 -8.74 13.81
CA LYS A 85 2.78 -9.65 14.82
C LYS A 85 1.48 -10.30 14.37
N TRP A 86 0.66 -9.61 13.60
CA TRP A 86 -0.58 -10.15 13.04
C TRP A 86 -0.30 -11.30 12.08
N GLY A 87 0.78 -11.21 11.30
CA GLY A 87 1.24 -12.29 10.45
C GLY A 87 0.41 -12.47 9.18
N CYS A 88 -0.23 -11.42 8.68
CA CYS A 88 -0.85 -11.38 7.36
C CYS A 88 0.20 -11.28 6.25
N HIS A 89 -0.20 -11.55 5.02
CA HIS A 89 0.66 -11.31 3.85
C HIS A 89 0.77 -9.81 3.59
N VAL A 90 1.98 -9.33 3.37
CA VAL A 90 2.27 -7.91 3.06
C VAL A 90 3.21 -7.88 1.87
N ILE A 91 2.88 -7.11 0.84
CA ILE A 91 3.83 -6.77 -0.23
C ILE A 91 4.44 -5.38 0.03
N ALA A 92 5.58 -5.09 -0.59
CA ALA A 92 6.21 -3.79 -0.47
C ALA A 92 5.42 -2.74 -1.26
N GLY A 93 5.16 -1.59 -0.62
CA GLY A 93 4.84 -0.34 -1.30
C GLY A 93 6.12 0.50 -1.48
N ASN A 94 5.98 1.65 -2.16
CA ASN A 94 7.09 2.58 -2.33
C ASN A 94 7.67 3.03 -0.97
N CYS A 95 6.83 3.24 0.03
CA CYS A 95 7.29 3.66 1.36
C CYS A 95 8.19 2.59 2.02
N GLU A 96 7.86 1.31 1.92
CA GLU A 96 8.71 0.22 2.41
C GLU A 96 10.02 0.15 1.65
N GLU A 97 10.01 0.30 0.32
CA GLU A 97 11.22 0.29 -0.51
C GLU A 97 12.17 1.42 -0.12
N GLN A 98 11.67 2.64 0.01
CA GLN A 98 12.47 3.82 0.36
C GLN A 98 12.99 3.77 1.80
N LEU A 99 12.15 3.41 2.77
CA LEU A 99 12.57 3.26 4.16
C LEU A 99 13.61 2.15 4.34
N ALA A 100 13.48 1.04 3.63
CA ALA A 100 14.46 -0.05 3.65
C ALA A 100 15.79 0.36 3.00
N ALA A 101 15.75 1.17 1.96
CA ALA A 101 16.94 1.71 1.28
C ALA A 101 17.63 2.82 2.07
N GLY A 102 16.96 3.41 3.09
CA GLY A 102 17.44 4.60 3.79
C GLY A 102 17.46 5.84 2.90
N ALA A 103 16.46 5.95 2.01
CA ALA A 103 16.31 7.08 1.11
C ALA A 103 15.87 8.35 1.86
N ASP A 104 15.97 9.49 1.18
CA ASP A 104 15.64 10.80 1.74
C ASP A 104 14.17 11.21 1.49
N ASP A 105 13.45 10.47 0.63
CA ASP A 105 12.05 10.72 0.27
C ASP A 105 11.22 9.43 0.19
N CYS A 106 9.90 9.56 0.12
CA CYS A 106 8.96 8.44 0.11
C CYS A 106 8.85 7.70 -1.23
N GLY A 107 9.35 8.26 -2.32
CA GLY A 107 9.14 7.72 -3.67
C GLY A 107 7.65 7.65 -4.07
N CYS A 108 6.81 8.56 -3.57
CA CYS A 108 5.36 8.50 -3.74
C CYS A 108 4.88 8.89 -5.13
N GLY A 109 5.76 9.37 -6.01
CA GLY A 109 5.41 9.81 -7.36
C GLY A 109 4.62 11.13 -7.42
N PHE A 110 4.68 11.96 -6.38
CA PHE A 110 4.05 13.29 -6.37
C PHE A 110 4.78 14.25 -7.30
N GLU A 111 4.03 15.22 -7.84
CA GLU A 111 4.61 16.28 -8.65
C GLU A 111 5.54 17.16 -7.81
N GLU A 112 6.79 17.34 -8.28
CA GLU A 112 7.83 18.11 -7.58
C GLU A 112 7.36 19.55 -7.29
N GLY A 113 7.46 19.98 -6.04
CA GLY A 113 7.03 21.30 -5.57
C GLY A 113 5.52 21.43 -5.35
N GLY A 114 4.73 20.35 -5.56
CA GLY A 114 3.30 20.28 -5.22
C GLY A 114 3.04 20.23 -3.73
N VAL A 115 1.75 20.38 -3.33
CA VAL A 115 1.36 20.33 -1.92
C VAL A 115 1.62 18.95 -1.33
N CYS A 116 1.31 17.87 -2.06
CA CYS A 116 1.57 16.50 -1.61
C CYS A 116 3.06 16.22 -1.43
N ASP A 117 3.91 16.73 -2.33
CA ASP A 117 5.36 16.61 -2.25
C ASP A 117 5.91 17.29 -0.97
N ALA A 118 5.54 18.56 -0.74
CA ALA A 118 5.95 19.28 0.46
C ALA A 118 5.51 18.61 1.77
N LEU A 119 4.27 18.10 1.82
CA LEU A 119 3.75 17.38 2.97
C LEU A 119 4.42 16.02 3.16
N SER A 120 4.84 15.37 2.06
CA SER A 120 5.49 14.06 2.12
C SER A 120 6.85 14.13 2.79
N ALA A 121 7.62 15.17 2.56
CA ALA A 121 8.93 15.37 3.18
C ALA A 121 8.83 15.40 4.72
N GLU A 122 7.79 16.04 5.29
CA GLU A 122 7.61 16.13 6.74
C GLU A 122 7.30 14.78 7.38
N TRP A 123 6.30 14.06 6.88
CA TRP A 123 5.92 12.79 7.50
C TRP A 123 6.95 11.68 7.22
N PHE A 124 7.65 11.73 6.06
CA PHE A 124 8.66 10.74 5.75
C PHE A 124 9.88 10.89 6.67
N ASP A 125 10.41 12.11 6.84
CA ASP A 125 11.51 12.39 7.78
C ASP A 125 11.13 11.98 9.23
N PHE A 126 9.91 12.30 9.68
CA PHE A 126 9.42 11.84 10.97
C PHE A 126 9.42 10.31 11.09
N SER A 127 8.86 9.62 10.13
CA SER A 127 8.77 8.16 10.13
C SER A 127 10.15 7.53 10.03
N ASN A 128 11.01 8.07 9.17
CA ASN A 128 12.37 7.60 8.94
C ASN A 128 13.21 7.59 10.23
N ARG A 129 13.00 8.57 11.12
CA ARG A 129 13.67 8.62 12.44
C ARG A 129 13.16 7.56 13.43
N LEU A 130 11.93 7.10 13.30
CA LEU A 130 11.29 6.18 14.24
C LEU A 130 11.39 4.70 13.82
N ILE A 131 11.62 4.43 12.54
CA ILE A 131 11.77 3.08 12.02
C ILE A 131 13.18 2.56 12.31
N ASN A 132 13.25 1.49 13.10
CA ASN A 132 14.52 0.86 13.48
C ASN A 132 15.04 -0.12 12.41
N ASP A 133 16.30 -0.55 12.55
CA ASP A 133 16.98 -1.45 11.61
C ASP A 133 16.26 -2.78 11.40
N ALA A 134 15.63 -3.33 12.45
CA ALA A 134 14.89 -4.58 12.34
C ALA A 134 13.60 -4.41 11.50
N ALA A 135 12.97 -3.24 11.56
CA ALA A 135 11.82 -2.90 10.71
C ALA A 135 12.28 -2.65 9.26
N ARG A 136 13.39 -1.93 9.04
CA ARG A 136 13.99 -1.72 7.71
C ARG A 136 14.38 -3.04 7.05
N THR A 137 15.00 -3.95 7.81
CA THR A 137 15.36 -5.29 7.32
C THR A 137 14.11 -6.07 6.91
N TRP A 138 13.03 -6.00 7.69
CA TRP A 138 11.76 -6.63 7.35
C TRP A 138 11.15 -6.02 6.09
N MET A 139 11.07 -4.69 5.98
CA MET A 139 10.58 -3.99 4.79
C MET A 139 11.38 -4.38 3.55
N GLY A 140 12.71 -4.40 3.64
CA GLY A 140 13.60 -4.81 2.55
C GLY A 140 13.49 -6.30 2.17
N ALA A 141 12.85 -7.13 3.01
CA ALA A 141 12.59 -8.54 2.70
C ALA A 141 11.21 -8.77 2.05
N LEU A 142 10.32 -7.78 2.05
CA LEU A 142 9.00 -7.90 1.43
C LEU A 142 9.10 -8.15 -0.08
N THR A 143 8.09 -8.83 -0.62
CA THR A 143 7.96 -9.07 -2.06
C THR A 143 7.26 -7.90 -2.73
N GLN A 144 7.56 -7.65 -3.99
CA GLN A 144 6.91 -6.61 -4.80
C GLN A 144 5.60 -7.10 -5.37
N PHE A 145 5.54 -8.37 -5.77
CA PHE A 145 4.32 -9.00 -6.29
C PHE A 145 4.00 -10.26 -5.51
N ALA A 146 2.71 -10.57 -5.43
CA ALA A 146 2.24 -11.84 -4.92
C ALA A 146 1.15 -12.42 -5.83
N ALA A 147 0.88 -13.72 -5.71
CA ALA A 147 -0.24 -14.38 -6.35
C ALA A 147 -0.93 -15.33 -5.37
N PHE A 148 -2.23 -15.50 -5.54
CA PHE A 148 -3.05 -16.48 -4.82
C PHE A 148 -4.23 -16.91 -5.68
N SER A 149 -4.96 -17.91 -5.25
CA SER A 149 -6.19 -18.33 -5.92
C SER A 149 -7.33 -18.53 -4.93
N VAL A 150 -8.54 -18.16 -5.32
CA VAL A 150 -9.77 -18.41 -4.55
C VAL A 150 -10.82 -18.96 -5.51
N ALA A 151 -11.41 -20.11 -5.19
CA ALA A 151 -12.48 -20.72 -5.97
C ALA A 151 -12.17 -20.88 -7.48
N GLY A 152 -10.90 -21.08 -7.81
CA GLY A 152 -10.43 -21.27 -9.19
C GLY A 152 -10.03 -19.97 -9.91
N THR A 153 -10.33 -18.79 -9.38
CA THR A 153 -9.86 -17.50 -9.89
C THR A 153 -8.47 -17.20 -9.34
N ARG A 154 -7.53 -16.86 -10.24
CA ARG A 154 -6.15 -16.50 -9.87
C ARG A 154 -5.98 -14.99 -9.81
N TYR A 155 -5.53 -14.51 -8.69
CA TYR A 155 -5.29 -13.09 -8.40
C TYR A 155 -3.79 -12.79 -8.41
N GLY A 156 -3.40 -11.70 -9.09
CA GLY A 156 -2.09 -11.08 -8.94
C GLY A 156 -2.19 -9.89 -7.98
N VAL A 157 -1.18 -9.67 -7.14
CA VAL A 157 -1.16 -8.57 -6.17
C VAL A 157 0.02 -7.65 -6.47
N VAL A 158 -0.25 -6.36 -6.56
CA VAL A 158 0.73 -5.28 -6.80
C VAL A 158 0.40 -4.09 -5.90
N HIS A 159 1.40 -3.23 -5.62
CA HIS A 159 1.14 -2.05 -4.78
C HIS A 159 0.39 -0.96 -5.55
N GLY A 160 1.02 -0.29 -6.51
CA GLY A 160 0.44 0.69 -7.44
C GLY A 160 0.38 0.08 -8.84
N GLY A 161 1.44 0.25 -9.64
CA GLY A 161 1.62 -0.41 -10.93
C GLY A 161 2.61 -1.56 -10.87
N ALA A 162 2.59 -2.41 -11.89
CA ALA A 162 3.57 -3.47 -12.09
C ALA A 162 4.82 -2.95 -12.83
N THR A 163 4.68 -1.89 -13.61
CA THR A 163 5.78 -1.20 -14.30
C THR A 163 6.54 -0.25 -13.37
N GLU A 164 5.83 0.37 -12.42
CA GLU A 164 6.39 1.27 -11.41
C GLU A 164 5.58 1.14 -10.11
N THR A 165 6.27 0.93 -8.97
CA THR A 165 5.63 0.69 -7.67
C THR A 165 4.70 1.84 -7.25
N SER A 166 5.10 3.10 -7.49
CA SER A 166 4.36 4.31 -7.13
C SER A 166 3.43 4.84 -8.23
N GLN A 167 3.11 4.03 -9.23
CA GLN A 167 2.19 4.44 -10.27
C GLN A 167 0.75 4.54 -9.73
N PHE A 168 0.14 5.71 -9.91
CA PHE A 168 -1.28 5.90 -9.63
C PHE A 168 -2.13 5.27 -10.73
N ILE A 169 -2.96 4.30 -10.36
CA ILE A 169 -3.95 3.68 -11.25
C ILE A 169 -5.33 4.06 -10.74
N TRP A 170 -6.07 4.78 -11.55
CA TRP A 170 -7.39 5.31 -11.20
C TRP A 170 -8.54 4.51 -11.82
N PRO A 171 -9.77 4.60 -11.28
CA PRO A 171 -10.94 4.03 -11.94
C PRO A 171 -11.06 4.54 -13.38
N GLY A 172 -11.26 3.63 -14.34
CA GLY A 172 -11.40 3.95 -15.77
C GLY A 172 -10.09 4.16 -16.54
N ASP A 173 -8.93 4.02 -15.91
CA ASP A 173 -7.65 4.02 -16.65
C ASP A 173 -7.47 2.73 -17.46
N ASP A 174 -6.69 2.79 -18.54
CA ASP A 174 -6.21 1.60 -19.24
C ASP A 174 -5.13 0.89 -18.41
N LYS A 175 -5.38 -0.35 -18.04
CA LYS A 175 -4.53 -1.18 -17.18
C LYS A 175 -3.82 -2.30 -17.93
N SER A 176 -3.99 -2.35 -19.25
CA SER A 176 -3.50 -3.48 -20.08
C SER A 176 -1.99 -3.70 -19.99
N ALA A 177 -1.20 -2.63 -19.91
CA ALA A 177 0.25 -2.71 -19.78
C ALA A 177 0.68 -3.25 -18.41
N GLU A 178 -0.02 -2.86 -17.34
CA GLU A 178 0.23 -3.29 -15.97
C GLU A 178 -0.10 -4.78 -15.80
N ILE A 179 -1.27 -5.20 -16.32
CA ILE A 179 -1.70 -6.61 -16.33
C ILE A 179 -0.69 -7.47 -17.09
N ALA A 180 -0.30 -7.07 -18.30
CA ALA A 180 0.67 -7.81 -19.11
C ALA A 180 2.05 -7.92 -18.42
N THR A 181 2.49 -6.87 -17.73
CA THR A 181 3.75 -6.87 -16.97
C THR A 181 3.67 -7.82 -15.77
N LEU A 182 2.55 -7.80 -15.04
CA LEU A 182 2.34 -8.68 -13.90
C LEU A 182 2.21 -10.15 -14.32
N GLU A 183 1.51 -10.45 -15.43
CA GLU A 183 1.42 -11.78 -16.03
C GLU A 183 2.78 -12.32 -16.49
N ALA A 184 3.63 -11.46 -17.04
CA ALA A 184 4.99 -11.84 -17.41
C ALA A 184 5.83 -12.29 -16.21
N ALA A 185 5.54 -11.73 -15.02
CA ALA A 185 6.23 -12.07 -13.78
C ALA A 185 5.61 -13.28 -13.06
N LEU A 186 4.28 -13.37 -12.98
CA LEU A 186 3.54 -14.34 -12.15
C LEU A 186 2.91 -15.49 -12.94
N GLY A 187 2.92 -15.43 -14.28
CA GLY A 187 2.09 -16.27 -15.17
C GLY A 187 0.66 -15.72 -15.27
N PRO A 188 -0.23 -16.45 -15.99
CA PRO A 188 -1.61 -15.97 -16.21
C PRO A 188 -2.34 -15.64 -14.91
N ILE A 189 -3.04 -14.51 -14.89
CA ILE A 189 -3.88 -14.02 -13.80
C ILE A 189 -5.25 -13.61 -14.35
N ASP A 190 -6.30 -13.77 -13.54
CA ASP A 190 -7.66 -13.39 -13.93
C ASP A 190 -8.01 -11.97 -13.45
N VAL A 191 -7.51 -11.58 -12.26
CA VAL A 191 -7.82 -10.29 -11.63
C VAL A 191 -6.58 -9.76 -10.89
N VAL A 192 -6.32 -8.46 -10.97
CA VAL A 192 -5.29 -7.76 -10.22
C VAL A 192 -5.88 -7.14 -8.95
N ILE A 193 -5.17 -7.30 -7.83
CA ILE A 193 -5.40 -6.58 -6.57
C ILE A 193 -4.33 -5.51 -6.42
N ALA A 194 -4.74 -4.26 -6.25
CA ALA A 194 -3.85 -3.12 -6.11
C ALA A 194 -4.20 -2.22 -4.92
N GLY A 195 -3.36 -1.23 -4.66
CA GLY A 195 -3.50 -0.20 -3.65
C GLY A 195 -3.02 1.17 -4.14
N HIS A 196 -2.15 1.84 -3.38
CA HIS A 196 -1.42 3.09 -3.64
C HIS A 196 -2.30 4.33 -3.86
N CYS A 197 -3.24 4.32 -4.80
CA CYS A 197 -4.00 5.53 -5.16
C CYS A 197 -4.96 6.05 -4.06
N GLY A 198 -5.17 5.28 -3.00
CA GLY A 198 -5.96 5.69 -1.83
C GLY A 198 -7.48 5.54 -1.98
N LEU A 199 -7.98 5.22 -3.17
CA LEU A 199 -9.40 5.01 -3.45
C LEU A 199 -9.70 3.53 -3.69
N GLY A 200 -10.71 2.99 -3.00
CA GLY A 200 -11.22 1.65 -3.29
C GLY A 200 -12.13 1.66 -4.52
N PHE A 201 -11.91 0.72 -5.44
CA PHE A 201 -12.81 0.49 -6.58
C PHE A 201 -12.70 -0.94 -7.10
N ILE A 202 -13.73 -1.39 -7.80
CA ILE A 202 -13.82 -2.73 -8.38
C ILE A 202 -14.18 -2.58 -9.85
N GLU A 203 -13.35 -3.16 -10.71
CA GLU A 203 -13.57 -3.35 -12.14
C GLU A 203 -13.40 -4.83 -12.49
N ASP A 204 -13.71 -5.26 -13.70
CA ASP A 204 -13.76 -6.68 -14.05
C ASP A 204 -12.44 -7.41 -13.81
N ASP A 205 -11.32 -6.78 -14.16
CA ASP A 205 -9.96 -7.34 -14.10
C ASP A 205 -9.04 -6.64 -13.08
N TRP A 206 -9.57 -5.63 -12.33
CA TRP A 206 -8.79 -4.83 -11.41
C TRP A 206 -9.59 -4.39 -10.17
N ILE A 207 -9.06 -4.72 -9.00
CA ILE A 207 -9.61 -4.31 -7.71
C ILE A 207 -8.57 -3.46 -6.98
N ASN A 208 -8.88 -2.20 -6.71
CA ASN A 208 -8.13 -1.47 -5.71
C ASN A 208 -8.76 -1.73 -4.34
N ALA A 209 -7.98 -2.26 -3.40
CA ALA A 209 -8.48 -2.71 -2.11
C ALA A 209 -8.92 -1.56 -1.17
N GLY A 210 -8.71 -0.30 -1.58
CA GLY A 210 -8.81 0.86 -0.71
C GLY A 210 -7.67 0.92 0.30
N VAL A 211 -7.70 1.92 1.16
CA VAL A 211 -6.70 2.12 2.22
C VAL A 211 -7.39 2.30 3.57
N ILE A 212 -6.76 1.80 4.62
CA ILE A 212 -7.31 1.93 5.98
C ILE A 212 -6.71 3.09 6.77
N GLY A 213 -5.62 3.69 6.29
CA GLY A 213 -4.91 4.75 7.01
C GLY A 213 -5.47 6.15 6.83
N LEU A 214 -6.12 6.41 5.69
CA LEU A 214 -6.80 7.67 5.37
C LEU A 214 -8.19 7.41 4.77
N PRO A 215 -9.15 8.33 4.95
CA PRO A 215 -10.47 8.24 4.32
C PRO A 215 -10.38 8.45 2.79
N PRO A 216 -11.36 7.98 2.00
CA PRO A 216 -11.34 8.02 0.54
C PRO A 216 -11.77 9.35 -0.08
N ASN A 217 -11.50 10.49 0.57
CA ASN A 217 -11.80 11.85 0.08
C ASN A 217 -13.29 12.14 -0.21
N GLU A 218 -14.19 11.63 0.64
CA GLU A 218 -15.65 11.74 0.46
C GLU A 218 -16.36 12.54 1.58
N GLY A 219 -15.62 13.20 2.48
CA GLY A 219 -16.18 13.92 3.61
C GLY A 219 -16.71 13.02 4.73
N ARG A 220 -16.18 11.82 4.85
CA ARG A 220 -16.46 10.83 5.90
C ARG A 220 -15.17 10.29 6.46
N SER A 221 -15.11 10.07 7.75
CA SER A 221 -13.90 9.61 8.43
C SER A 221 -13.66 8.10 8.32
N GLU A 222 -14.66 7.32 7.89
CA GLU A 222 -14.48 5.88 7.65
C GLU A 222 -13.49 5.64 6.51
N THR A 223 -12.65 4.62 6.69
CA THR A 223 -11.71 4.16 5.68
C THR A 223 -12.23 2.93 4.95
N GLU A 224 -11.48 2.34 4.03
CA GLU A 224 -11.96 1.27 3.17
C GLU A 224 -11.07 0.03 3.18
N PHE A 225 -11.69 -1.13 3.05
CA PHE A 225 -11.06 -2.41 2.77
C PHE A 225 -11.97 -3.27 1.89
N CYS A 226 -11.43 -4.31 1.27
CA CYS A 226 -12.17 -5.21 0.40
C CYS A 226 -12.23 -6.63 0.98
N ILE A 227 -13.30 -7.37 0.71
CA ILE A 227 -13.40 -8.81 0.98
C ILE A 227 -13.78 -9.52 -0.31
N LEU A 228 -13.07 -10.62 -0.59
CA LEU A 228 -13.45 -11.62 -1.58
C LEU A 228 -14.22 -12.72 -0.89
N ASP A 229 -15.51 -12.85 -1.19
CA ASP A 229 -16.38 -13.91 -0.70
C ASP A 229 -17.51 -14.15 -1.73
N GLY A 230 -17.27 -15.03 -2.70
CA GLY A 230 -18.14 -15.21 -3.87
C GLY A 230 -18.16 -14.03 -4.83
N GLY A 231 -17.28 -13.07 -4.65
CA GLY A 231 -17.11 -11.84 -5.38
C GLY A 231 -16.38 -10.80 -4.53
N ALA A 232 -15.97 -9.69 -5.13
CA ALA A 232 -15.32 -8.59 -4.42
C ALA A 232 -16.36 -7.62 -3.85
N THR A 233 -16.17 -7.17 -2.61
CA THR A 233 -17.02 -6.15 -1.98
C THR A 233 -16.18 -5.20 -1.13
N LEU A 234 -16.34 -3.90 -1.36
CA LEU A 234 -15.74 -2.85 -0.53
C LEU A 234 -16.58 -2.63 0.73
N TYR A 235 -15.90 -2.50 1.85
CA TYR A 235 -16.49 -2.23 3.17
C TYR A 235 -15.90 -0.97 3.77
N ARG A 236 -16.70 -0.26 4.57
CA ARG A 236 -16.25 0.85 5.39
C ARG A 236 -15.73 0.35 6.73
N LEU A 237 -14.61 0.91 7.16
CA LEU A 237 -13.99 0.63 8.45
C LEU A 237 -14.18 1.83 9.38
N ASN A 238 -14.92 1.62 10.46
CA ASN A 238 -14.99 2.56 11.58
C ASN A 238 -13.84 2.28 12.55
N TYR A 239 -13.18 3.34 13.03
CA TYR A 239 -12.08 3.24 13.97
C TYR A 239 -12.04 4.45 14.91
N ASP A 240 -11.15 4.47 15.90
CA ASP A 240 -10.94 5.60 16.79
C ASP A 240 -10.18 6.75 16.07
N VAL A 241 -10.94 7.54 15.33
CA VAL A 241 -10.44 8.69 14.56
C VAL A 241 -9.83 9.75 15.47
N ALA A 242 -10.47 10.02 16.62
CA ALA A 242 -9.97 11.01 17.58
C ALA A 242 -8.62 10.60 18.17
N GLY A 243 -8.45 9.34 18.53
CA GLY A 243 -7.17 8.79 18.99
C GLY A 243 -6.10 8.83 17.91
N ALA A 244 -6.44 8.50 16.66
CA ALA A 244 -5.51 8.58 15.53
C ALA A 244 -5.05 10.03 15.26
N SER A 245 -5.98 10.97 15.24
CA SER A 245 -5.68 12.41 15.10
C SER A 245 -4.82 12.93 16.26
N ALA A 246 -5.15 12.56 17.50
CA ALA A 246 -4.39 12.95 18.68
C ALA A 246 -2.94 12.41 18.66
N ALA A 247 -2.70 11.21 18.10
CA ALA A 247 -1.37 10.65 17.93
C ALA A 247 -0.47 11.48 17.00
N MET A 248 -1.06 12.38 16.21
CA MET A 248 -0.36 13.31 15.31
C MET A 248 -0.14 14.69 15.95
N ALA A 249 -0.51 14.89 17.21
CA ALA A 249 -0.39 16.18 17.88
C ALA A 249 1.05 16.74 17.86
N GLY A 250 1.17 18.05 17.60
CA GLY A 250 2.46 18.76 17.54
C GLY A 250 3.19 18.66 16.21
N ARG A 251 2.61 18.00 15.21
CA ARG A 251 3.09 17.98 13.83
C ARG A 251 2.09 18.69 12.92
N ALA A 252 2.58 19.42 11.91
CA ALA A 252 1.72 20.08 10.92
C ALA A 252 0.82 19.04 10.29
N THR A 253 -0.49 19.21 10.47
CA THR A 253 -1.32 18.05 10.33
C THR A 253 -2.53 18.27 9.46
N PRO A 254 -2.32 18.65 8.19
CA PRO A 254 -3.40 18.56 7.22
C PRO A 254 -3.97 17.14 7.15
N TYR A 255 -3.13 16.12 7.41
CA TYR A 255 -3.59 14.73 7.50
C TYR A 255 -4.41 14.43 8.76
N ALA A 256 -4.13 15.07 9.91
CA ALA A 256 -4.97 14.94 11.10
C ALA A 256 -6.37 15.52 10.86
N GLU A 257 -6.47 16.63 10.13
CA GLU A 257 -7.74 17.19 9.68
C GLU A 257 -8.44 16.26 8.66
N ALA A 258 -7.67 15.66 7.73
CA ALA A 258 -8.20 14.71 6.78
C ALA A 258 -8.84 13.49 7.47
N LEU A 259 -8.23 12.97 8.54
CA LEU A 259 -8.83 11.89 9.35
C LEU A 259 -10.20 12.28 9.91
N MET A 260 -10.32 13.52 10.40
CA MET A 260 -11.54 14.03 11.06
C MET A 260 -12.63 14.43 10.04
N THR A 261 -12.24 15.06 8.93
CA THR A 261 -13.17 15.63 7.96
C THR A 261 -13.53 14.69 6.83
N GLY A 262 -12.67 13.70 6.57
CA GLY A 262 -12.78 12.80 5.43
C GLY A 262 -12.34 13.42 4.10
N TRP A 263 -11.68 14.60 4.13
CA TRP A 263 -11.17 15.27 2.94
C TRP A 263 -9.65 15.30 2.93
N TRP A 264 -9.05 14.93 1.81
CA TRP A 264 -7.60 14.98 1.64
C TRP A 264 -7.06 16.41 1.72
N PRO A 265 -5.81 16.60 2.16
CA PRO A 265 -5.17 17.91 2.24
C PRO A 265 -5.00 18.58 0.88
N SER A 266 -4.82 17.81 -0.17
CA SER A 266 -4.73 18.25 -1.56
C SER A 266 -5.35 17.20 -2.48
N GLU A 267 -5.85 17.67 -3.62
CA GLU A 267 -6.35 16.85 -4.73
C GLU A 267 -5.41 16.89 -5.96
N ASP A 268 -4.16 17.36 -5.77
CA ASP A 268 -3.22 17.54 -6.89
C ASP A 268 -2.96 16.23 -7.63
N VAL A 269 -2.92 15.09 -6.91
CA VAL A 269 -2.71 13.77 -7.48
C VAL A 269 -3.93 13.22 -8.24
N LEU A 270 -5.13 13.73 -7.95
CA LEU A 270 -6.34 13.23 -8.58
C LEU A 270 -6.45 13.71 -10.03
N PRO A 271 -6.84 12.86 -10.98
CA PRO A 271 -7.24 13.32 -12.30
C PRO A 271 -8.50 14.20 -12.19
N ASP A 272 -8.66 15.16 -13.10
CA ASP A 272 -9.74 16.16 -13.03
C ASP A 272 -11.15 15.55 -12.88
N ARG A 273 -11.39 14.39 -13.48
CA ARG A 273 -12.66 13.65 -13.37
C ARG A 273 -13.00 13.16 -11.97
N LEU A 274 -12.02 13.08 -11.08
CA LEU A 274 -12.17 12.63 -9.69
C LEU A 274 -12.06 13.76 -8.66
N LYS A 275 -11.66 14.96 -9.09
CA LYS A 275 -11.61 16.13 -8.22
C LYS A 275 -13.02 16.61 -7.86
N ARG A 276 -13.15 17.13 -6.64
CA ARG A 276 -14.40 17.81 -6.23
C ARG A 276 -14.68 18.99 -7.16
N LEU A 277 -15.93 19.14 -7.56
CA LEU A 277 -16.35 20.36 -8.20
C LEU A 277 -16.12 21.52 -7.22
N LYS A 278 -15.22 22.45 -7.57
CA LYS A 278 -15.05 23.67 -6.78
C LYS A 278 -16.38 24.38 -6.79
N ALA A 279 -16.98 24.61 -5.63
CA ALA A 279 -18.15 25.48 -5.52
C ALA A 279 -17.76 26.86 -6.08
N ALA A 280 -18.50 27.31 -7.11
CA ALA A 280 -18.31 28.59 -7.77
C ALA A 280 -18.69 29.74 -6.82
#